data_3923855d5d13c4fc0c73cf0a3430471e
#
_entry.id   3923855d5d13c4fc0c73cf0a3430471e
#
_cell.length_a   1.000
_cell.length_b   1.000
_cell.length_c   1.000
_cell.angle_alpha   90.00
_cell.angle_beta   90.00
_cell.angle_gamma   90.00
#
_symmetry.space_group_name_H-M   'P 1'
#
loop_
_entity.id
_entity.type
_entity.pdbx_description
1 polymer ?
#
loop_
_entity_poly.entity_id
_entity_poly.type
_entity_poly.pdbx_seq_one_letter_code
_entity_poly.pdbx_strand_id
1 'polypeptide(L)'
;MLDFFTVGTRTRKSGVVEVFPNFMIKKSEDLMIRGGDFYAVWVEDRGLWSTDENDVVQLVDRELTKYAEERQDTLAGSIVVNYMREASSGAIDSWHKYCQKQLRDSSHNLDEKLLFANDGTNKKDYASKRLSYPLEAGECPAYEKIISTLYDEEERHKLEWAIGAIVTGASKTLQKFVVLYGGPGTGKSTVLNIIQDLFEGYYSVFDAKALGSANAQFALEPFKSNPLVAIQHDGDLSRIEDNTRLNSVVSHEWMTVNEKHKAQYNNRFVCF
;
A
#
# COMPACT_ATOMS: atom_id res chain seq x y z
N MET A 1 -12.96 -14.54 12.42
CA MET A 1 -11.80 -14.72 13.35
C MET A 1 -10.54 -14.75 12.51
N LEU A 2 -9.56 -13.94 12.87
CA LEU A 2 -8.26 -13.87 12.20
C LEU A 2 -7.52 -15.22 12.32
N ASP A 3 -6.80 -15.62 11.30
CA ASP A 3 -6.22 -16.97 11.22
C ASP A 3 -4.82 -17.11 11.83
N PHE A 4 -4.23 -16.00 12.33
CA PHE A 4 -2.87 -15.99 12.84
C PHE A 4 -2.78 -16.09 14.37
N PHE A 5 -3.91 -16.15 15.07
CA PHE A 5 -3.94 -16.41 16.52
C PHE A 5 -5.21 -17.18 16.94
N THR A 6 -5.14 -17.75 18.13
CA THR A 6 -6.30 -18.31 18.85
C THR A 6 -6.45 -17.62 20.20
N VAL A 7 -7.65 -17.66 20.77
CA VAL A 7 -7.89 -17.09 22.11
C VAL A 7 -7.51 -18.12 23.16
N GLY A 8 -6.64 -17.71 24.07
CA GLY A 8 -6.29 -18.45 25.28
C GLY A 8 -6.99 -17.86 26.52
N THR A 9 -7.25 -18.69 27.50
CA THR A 9 -7.78 -18.28 28.82
C THR A 9 -6.95 -18.88 29.94
N ARG A 10 -6.78 -18.12 31.02
CA ARG A 10 -6.11 -18.57 32.25
C ARG A 10 -6.79 -17.98 33.45
N THR A 11 -7.15 -18.81 34.43
CA THR A 11 -7.70 -18.34 35.71
C THR A 11 -6.55 -18.08 36.69
N ARG A 12 -6.45 -16.86 37.19
CA ARG A 12 -5.53 -16.49 38.29
C ARG A 12 -6.00 -17.07 39.64
N LYS A 13 -5.10 -17.16 40.61
CA LYS A 13 -5.45 -17.58 41.97
C LYS A 13 -6.49 -16.67 42.64
N SER A 14 -6.60 -15.43 42.20
CA SER A 14 -7.62 -14.46 42.62
C SER A 14 -9.02 -14.71 42.05
N GLY A 15 -9.20 -15.71 41.18
CA GLY A 15 -10.45 -15.96 40.48
C GLY A 15 -10.64 -15.12 39.21
N VAL A 16 -9.71 -14.21 38.89
CA VAL A 16 -9.74 -13.41 37.65
C VAL A 16 -9.40 -14.30 36.45
N VAL A 17 -10.22 -14.25 35.42
CA VAL A 17 -9.99 -14.95 34.16
C VAL A 17 -9.30 -13.98 33.18
N GLU A 18 -8.10 -14.33 32.79
CA GLU A 18 -7.35 -13.61 31.73
C GLU A 18 -7.67 -14.21 30.38
N VAL A 19 -7.96 -13.33 29.41
CA VAL A 19 -8.14 -13.65 28.00
C VAL A 19 -6.97 -13.04 27.24
N PHE A 20 -6.28 -13.84 26.43
CA PHE A 20 -5.05 -13.41 25.74
C PHE A 20 -4.88 -14.10 24.37
N PRO A 21 -4.09 -13.53 23.44
CA PRO A 21 -3.84 -14.15 22.16
C PRO A 21 -2.75 -15.23 22.24
N ASN A 22 -2.99 -16.37 21.62
CA ASN A 22 -1.97 -17.37 21.31
C ASN A 22 -1.66 -17.31 19.81
N PHE A 23 -0.52 -16.73 19.43
CA PHE A 23 -0.14 -16.61 18.03
C PHE A 23 0.27 -17.96 17.42
N MET A 24 -0.14 -18.17 16.16
CA MET A 24 0.04 -19.44 15.48
C MET A 24 1.27 -19.43 14.58
N ILE A 25 2.01 -20.56 14.57
CA ILE A 25 3.19 -20.80 13.73
C ILE A 25 2.73 -21.36 12.37
N LYS A 26 2.07 -20.55 11.55
CA LYS A 26 1.69 -20.95 10.19
C LYS A 26 1.67 -19.75 9.26
N LYS A 27 1.68 -20.03 7.95
CA LYS A 27 1.39 -18.99 6.97
C LYS A 27 -0.04 -18.51 7.20
N SER A 28 -0.20 -17.20 7.38
CA SER A 28 -1.48 -16.54 7.54
C SER A 28 -2.05 -16.13 6.19
N GLU A 29 -3.39 -16.17 6.07
CA GLU A 29 -4.13 -15.55 4.97
C GLU A 29 -4.61 -14.13 5.33
N ASP A 30 -4.51 -13.76 6.61
CA ASP A 30 -4.95 -12.47 7.15
C ASP A 30 -3.80 -11.52 7.45
N LEU A 31 -2.56 -12.01 7.47
CA LEU A 31 -1.38 -11.21 7.80
C LEU A 31 -0.25 -11.46 6.82
N MET A 32 0.34 -10.39 6.32
CA MET A 32 1.47 -10.41 5.39
C MET A 32 2.72 -9.88 6.08
N ILE A 33 3.83 -10.61 5.92
CA ILE A 33 5.17 -10.24 6.40
C ILE A 33 6.10 -10.12 5.21
N ARG A 34 6.95 -9.11 5.18
CA ARG A 34 7.95 -8.90 4.13
C ARG A 34 9.32 -8.66 4.75
N GLY A 35 10.32 -9.44 4.34
CA GLY A 35 11.70 -9.32 4.86
C GLY A 35 11.80 -9.55 6.37
N GLY A 36 10.86 -10.29 6.97
CA GLY A 36 10.78 -10.49 8.42
C GLY A 36 10.03 -9.40 9.18
N ASP A 37 9.56 -8.35 8.51
CA ASP A 37 8.79 -7.25 9.10
C ASP A 37 7.32 -7.30 8.70
N PHE A 38 6.46 -6.66 9.49
CA PHE A 38 5.05 -6.44 9.15
C PHE A 38 4.94 -5.77 7.79
N TYR A 39 4.01 -6.26 6.97
CA TYR A 39 3.70 -5.65 5.69
C TYR A 39 2.25 -5.20 5.60
N ALA A 40 1.29 -6.09 5.86
CA ALA A 40 -0.12 -5.73 5.86
C ALA A 40 -0.98 -6.74 6.65
N VAL A 41 -2.17 -6.30 7.08
CA VAL A 41 -3.20 -7.12 7.70
C VAL A 41 -4.55 -6.89 7.01
N TRP A 42 -5.32 -7.97 6.83
CA TRP A 42 -6.65 -7.87 6.25
C TRP A 42 -7.65 -7.28 7.25
N VAL A 43 -8.38 -6.25 6.83
CA VAL A 43 -9.44 -5.60 7.61
C VAL A 43 -10.79 -5.89 6.94
N GLU A 44 -11.52 -6.88 7.46
CA GLU A 44 -12.77 -7.38 6.87
C GLU A 44 -13.80 -6.28 6.67
N ASP A 45 -13.98 -5.40 7.65
CA ASP A 45 -14.97 -4.32 7.62
C ASP A 45 -14.70 -3.29 6.51
N ARG A 46 -13.44 -3.13 6.12
CA ARG A 46 -13.02 -2.24 5.03
C ARG A 46 -12.96 -2.96 3.69
N GLY A 47 -12.86 -4.30 3.71
CA GLY A 47 -12.55 -5.10 2.52
C GLY A 47 -11.19 -4.76 1.91
N LEU A 48 -10.23 -4.34 2.72
CA LEU A 48 -8.92 -3.88 2.29
C LEU A 48 -7.82 -4.39 3.23
N TRP A 49 -6.62 -4.50 2.70
CA TRP A 49 -5.42 -4.70 3.49
C TRP A 49 -4.96 -3.38 4.11
N SER A 50 -4.67 -3.37 5.40
CA SER A 50 -4.06 -2.23 6.07
C SER A 50 -2.55 -2.40 6.15
N THR A 51 -1.81 -1.35 5.82
CA THR A 51 -0.34 -1.27 5.98
C THR A 51 0.06 -0.62 7.30
N ASP A 52 -0.90 -0.26 8.15
CA ASP A 52 -0.65 0.24 9.50
C ASP A 52 -0.56 -0.94 10.48
N GLU A 53 0.61 -1.15 11.07
CA GLU A 53 0.82 -2.22 12.06
C GLU A 53 -0.04 -2.07 13.32
N ASN A 54 -0.49 -0.85 13.65
CA ASN A 54 -1.38 -0.63 14.79
C ASN A 54 -2.77 -1.26 14.56
N ASP A 55 -3.21 -1.41 13.32
CA ASP A 55 -4.46 -2.09 13.01
C ASP A 55 -4.44 -3.57 13.43
N VAL A 56 -3.27 -4.21 13.44
CA VAL A 56 -3.14 -5.59 13.95
C VAL A 56 -3.51 -5.66 15.43
N VAL A 57 -2.97 -4.72 16.23
CA VAL A 57 -3.26 -4.65 17.67
C VAL A 57 -4.75 -4.41 17.90
N GLN A 58 -5.35 -3.47 17.17
CA GLN A 58 -6.77 -3.17 17.28
C GLN A 58 -7.67 -4.35 16.89
N LEU A 59 -7.32 -5.05 15.82
CA LEU A 59 -8.06 -6.23 15.37
C LEU A 59 -8.00 -7.36 16.38
N VAL A 60 -6.83 -7.64 16.94
CA VAL A 60 -6.66 -8.68 17.97
C VAL A 60 -7.40 -8.30 19.25
N ASP A 61 -7.27 -7.04 19.72
CA ASP A 61 -7.98 -6.58 20.95
C ASP A 61 -9.50 -6.66 20.77
N ARG A 62 -10.03 -6.31 19.60
CA ARG A 62 -11.45 -6.42 19.27
C ARG A 62 -11.94 -7.88 19.32
N GLU A 63 -11.20 -8.82 18.75
CA GLU A 63 -11.55 -10.25 18.79
C GLU A 63 -11.50 -10.83 20.21
N LEU A 64 -10.50 -10.44 21.01
CA LEU A 64 -10.39 -10.87 22.40
C LEU A 64 -11.52 -10.29 23.27
N THR A 65 -11.87 -9.02 23.04
CA THR A 65 -12.97 -8.35 23.74
C THR A 65 -14.29 -9.02 23.43
N LYS A 66 -14.58 -9.25 22.15
CA LYS A 66 -15.78 -9.98 21.72
C LYS A 66 -15.86 -11.36 22.33
N TYR A 67 -14.75 -12.10 22.34
CA TYR A 67 -14.69 -13.42 22.99
C TYR A 67 -15.03 -13.34 24.49
N ALA A 68 -14.49 -12.32 25.18
CA ALA A 68 -14.76 -12.12 26.62
C ALA A 68 -16.23 -11.78 26.88
N GLU A 69 -16.82 -10.90 26.07
CA GLU A 69 -18.23 -10.51 26.17
C GLU A 69 -19.18 -11.68 25.92
N GLU A 70 -18.96 -12.48 24.88
CA GLU A 70 -19.77 -13.65 24.54
C GLU A 70 -19.74 -14.74 25.63
N ARG A 71 -18.74 -14.75 26.51
CA ARG A 71 -18.53 -15.77 27.56
C ARG A 71 -18.63 -15.25 28.97
N GLN A 72 -19.06 -14.01 29.16
CA GLN A 72 -19.16 -13.38 30.47
C GLN A 72 -20.02 -14.21 31.46
N ASP A 73 -21.10 -14.82 30.95
CA ASP A 73 -21.99 -15.63 31.76
C ASP A 73 -21.46 -17.05 32.08
N THR A 74 -20.50 -17.53 31.30
CA THR A 74 -19.96 -18.89 31.39
C THR A 74 -18.62 -18.96 32.12
N LEU A 75 -17.88 -17.87 32.15
CA LEU A 75 -16.60 -17.76 32.85
C LEU A 75 -16.86 -17.27 34.27
N ALA A 76 -16.64 -18.16 35.25
CA ALA A 76 -16.80 -17.82 36.66
C ALA A 76 -15.72 -16.84 37.11
N GLY A 77 -16.07 -15.56 37.28
CA GLY A 77 -15.19 -14.53 37.81
C GLY A 77 -15.09 -13.28 36.92
N SER A 78 -14.32 -12.30 37.36
CA SER A 78 -14.05 -11.12 36.58
C SER A 78 -13.14 -11.45 35.39
N ILE A 79 -13.53 -11.04 34.18
CA ILE A 79 -12.74 -11.27 32.96
C ILE A 79 -11.87 -10.03 32.70
N VAL A 80 -10.60 -10.26 32.40
CA VAL A 80 -9.66 -9.22 31.99
C VAL A 80 -9.05 -9.62 30.66
N VAL A 81 -9.22 -8.77 29.63
CA VAL A 81 -8.51 -8.90 28.38
C VAL A 81 -7.08 -8.41 28.61
N ASN A 82 -6.15 -9.35 28.59
CA ASN A 82 -4.75 -9.12 28.90
C ASN A 82 -3.94 -8.83 27.64
N TYR A 83 -2.68 -8.37 27.82
CA TYR A 83 -1.67 -8.16 26.81
C TYR A 83 -1.91 -6.94 25.93
N MET A 84 -3.08 -6.80 25.27
CA MET A 84 -3.34 -5.67 24.39
C MET A 84 -3.84 -4.42 25.13
N ARG A 85 -4.66 -4.59 26.15
CA ARG A 85 -5.18 -3.46 26.95
C ARG A 85 -4.20 -2.93 27.98
N GLU A 86 -3.36 -3.80 28.50
CA GLU A 86 -2.31 -3.43 29.46
C GLU A 86 -0.95 -3.22 28.79
N ALA A 87 -0.91 -3.22 27.46
CA ALA A 87 0.33 -3.17 26.68
C ALA A 87 1.02 -1.82 26.84
N SER A 88 2.20 -1.84 27.45
CA SER A 88 3.19 -0.80 27.27
C SER A 88 3.80 -0.88 25.86
N SER A 89 4.45 0.18 25.40
CA SER A 89 5.18 0.17 24.12
C SER A 89 6.14 -1.03 24.01
N GLY A 90 6.83 -1.36 25.09
CA GLY A 90 7.73 -2.53 25.13
C GLY A 90 7.02 -3.89 24.98
N ALA A 91 5.77 -4.01 25.45
CA ALA A 91 4.97 -5.22 25.26
C ALA A 91 4.52 -5.35 23.80
N ILE A 92 4.11 -4.26 23.17
CA ILE A 92 3.76 -4.19 21.74
C ILE A 92 4.96 -4.57 20.88
N ASP A 93 6.13 -3.98 21.13
CA ASP A 93 7.37 -4.30 20.42
C ASP A 93 7.75 -5.78 20.56
N SER A 94 7.59 -6.36 21.75
CA SER A 94 7.86 -7.77 22.00
C SER A 94 6.90 -8.68 21.24
N TRP A 95 5.64 -8.28 21.15
CA TRP A 95 4.63 -8.98 20.37
C TRP A 95 4.89 -8.89 18.87
N HIS A 96 5.24 -7.71 18.34
CA HIS A 96 5.64 -7.55 16.94
C HIS A 96 6.83 -8.45 16.59
N LYS A 97 7.89 -8.45 17.40
CA LYS A 97 9.04 -9.35 17.20
C LYS A 97 8.66 -10.82 17.26
N TYR A 98 7.71 -11.18 18.08
CA TYR A 98 7.19 -12.54 18.13
C TYR A 98 6.44 -12.89 16.83
N CYS A 99 5.55 -12.02 16.36
CA CYS A 99 4.85 -12.20 15.08
C CYS A 99 5.82 -12.34 13.92
N GLN A 100 6.82 -11.50 13.81
CA GLN A 100 7.87 -11.55 12.79
C GLN A 100 8.59 -12.91 12.76
N LYS A 101 8.79 -13.55 13.92
CA LYS A 101 9.43 -14.86 14.02
C LYS A 101 8.50 -16.02 13.69
N GLN A 102 7.21 -15.86 13.94
CA GLN A 102 6.22 -16.94 13.83
C GLN A 102 5.53 -16.96 12.47
N LEU A 103 5.42 -15.81 11.81
CA LEU A 103 4.71 -15.65 10.56
C LEU A 103 5.68 -15.71 9.39
N ARG A 104 5.19 -16.22 8.26
CA ARG A 104 6.02 -16.43 7.08
C ARG A 104 5.83 -15.29 6.09
N ASP A 105 6.88 -15.02 5.33
CA ASP A 105 6.88 -14.00 4.29
C ASP A 105 5.78 -14.23 3.26
N SER A 106 5.18 -13.13 2.82
CA SER A 106 4.31 -13.09 1.66
C SER A 106 5.11 -12.71 0.41
N SER A 107 4.79 -13.34 -0.71
CA SER A 107 5.34 -13.01 -2.03
C SER A 107 4.45 -12.05 -2.83
N HIS A 108 3.31 -11.63 -2.27
CA HIS A 108 2.37 -10.78 -2.97
C HIS A 108 2.64 -9.30 -2.70
N ASN A 109 2.53 -8.49 -3.73
CA ASN A 109 2.53 -7.04 -3.63
C ASN A 109 1.10 -6.53 -3.47
N LEU A 110 0.94 -5.45 -2.70
CA LEU A 110 -0.32 -4.73 -2.62
C LEU A 110 -0.45 -3.75 -3.80
N ASP A 111 -1.69 -3.44 -4.14
CA ASP A 111 -2.07 -2.34 -5.04
C ASP A 111 -1.49 -2.44 -6.45
N GLU A 112 -1.29 -3.65 -6.95
CA GLU A 112 -0.92 -3.85 -8.36
C GLU A 112 -2.09 -3.57 -9.33
N LYS A 113 -3.29 -3.38 -8.82
CA LYS A 113 -4.51 -3.08 -9.55
C LYS A 113 -5.18 -1.83 -8.98
N LEU A 114 -5.63 -0.94 -9.86
CA LEU A 114 -6.45 0.20 -9.48
C LEU A 114 -7.85 -0.27 -9.09
N LEU A 115 -8.38 0.26 -8.00
CA LEU A 115 -9.75 0.02 -7.55
C LEU A 115 -10.52 1.32 -7.45
N PHE A 116 -11.76 1.30 -7.92
CA PHE A 116 -12.71 2.40 -7.82
C PHE A 116 -13.67 2.19 -6.64
N ALA A 117 -14.37 3.24 -6.23
CA ALA A 117 -15.28 3.20 -5.09
C ALA A 117 -16.37 2.12 -5.21
N ASN A 118 -16.78 1.79 -6.43
CA ASN A 118 -17.80 0.78 -6.73
C ASN A 118 -17.26 -0.64 -6.95
N ASP A 119 -15.94 -0.84 -6.87
CA ASP A 119 -15.34 -2.17 -6.98
C ASP A 119 -15.52 -2.97 -5.68
N GLY A 120 -16.02 -4.20 -5.78
CA GLY A 120 -15.97 -5.17 -4.70
C GLY A 120 -14.55 -5.74 -4.55
N THR A 121 -14.15 -6.03 -3.31
CA THR A 121 -12.83 -6.57 -3.00
C THR A 121 -12.87 -7.77 -2.07
N ASN A 122 -11.85 -8.61 -2.18
CA ASN A 122 -11.57 -9.73 -1.29
C ASN A 122 -10.06 -9.83 -1.01
N LYS A 123 -9.66 -10.70 -0.11
CA LYS A 123 -8.25 -10.87 0.29
C LYS A 123 -7.29 -11.10 -0.87
N LYS A 124 -7.72 -11.78 -1.93
CA LYS A 124 -6.88 -12.14 -3.08
C LYS A 124 -6.67 -11.01 -4.07
N ASP A 125 -7.40 -9.91 -3.93
CA ASP A 125 -7.17 -8.70 -4.72
C ASP A 125 -5.93 -7.94 -4.24
N TYR A 126 -5.43 -8.24 -3.04
CA TYR A 126 -4.23 -7.63 -2.44
C TYR A 126 -4.21 -6.10 -2.55
N ALA A 127 -5.35 -5.49 -2.20
CA ALA A 127 -5.53 -4.04 -2.26
C ALA A 127 -5.52 -3.41 -0.88
N SER A 128 -4.76 -2.34 -0.70
CA SER A 128 -4.73 -1.55 0.55
C SER A 128 -5.49 -0.24 0.43
N LYS A 129 -5.87 0.15 -0.77
CA LYS A 129 -6.52 1.44 -1.05
C LYS A 129 -7.51 1.31 -2.20
N ARG A 130 -8.37 2.32 -2.32
CA ARG A 130 -9.42 2.44 -3.32
C ARG A 130 -9.63 3.91 -3.62
N LEU A 131 -9.88 4.27 -4.87
CA LEU A 131 -10.27 5.62 -5.24
C LEU A 131 -11.60 5.98 -4.57
N SER A 132 -11.77 7.26 -4.25
CA SER A 132 -12.98 7.77 -3.58
C SER A 132 -14.19 7.90 -4.50
N TYR A 133 -14.02 7.75 -5.82
CA TYR A 133 -15.05 7.89 -6.83
C TYR A 133 -15.23 6.60 -7.65
N PRO A 134 -16.44 6.36 -8.19
CA PRO A 134 -16.73 5.20 -9.04
C PRO A 134 -16.19 5.38 -10.45
N LEU A 135 -15.98 4.29 -11.17
CA LEU A 135 -15.78 4.30 -12.61
C LEU A 135 -17.14 4.26 -13.30
N GLU A 136 -17.56 5.40 -13.83
CA GLU A 136 -18.85 5.56 -14.51
C GLU A 136 -18.71 6.44 -15.74
N ALA A 137 -19.55 6.18 -16.74
CA ALA A 137 -19.65 7.07 -17.90
C ALA A 137 -20.33 8.39 -17.47
N GLY A 138 -19.80 9.50 -17.93
CA GLY A 138 -20.33 10.82 -17.61
C GLY A 138 -19.71 11.91 -18.47
N GLU A 139 -20.31 13.10 -18.43
CA GLU A 139 -19.78 14.29 -19.07
C GLU A 139 -18.80 14.99 -18.11
N CYS A 140 -17.68 15.46 -18.64
CA CYS A 140 -16.63 16.16 -17.89
C CYS A 140 -16.36 17.55 -18.47
N PRO A 141 -17.34 18.49 -18.46
CA PRO A 141 -17.23 19.77 -19.18
C PRO A 141 -16.07 20.65 -18.72
N ALA A 142 -15.69 20.57 -17.44
CA ALA A 142 -14.53 21.30 -16.92
C ALA A 142 -13.22 20.75 -17.51
N TYR A 143 -13.07 19.43 -17.56
CA TYR A 143 -11.91 18.77 -18.19
C TYR A 143 -11.85 19.08 -19.69
N GLU A 144 -12.97 18.93 -20.39
CA GLU A 144 -13.08 19.23 -21.82
C GLU A 144 -12.63 20.66 -22.15
N LYS A 145 -13.07 21.62 -21.35
CA LYS A 145 -12.68 23.02 -21.53
C LYS A 145 -11.19 23.25 -21.31
N ILE A 146 -10.62 22.65 -20.27
CA ILE A 146 -9.20 22.81 -19.96
C ILE A 146 -8.34 22.15 -21.04
N ILE A 147 -8.63 20.88 -21.34
CA ILE A 147 -7.77 20.09 -22.22
C ILE A 147 -7.80 20.60 -23.66
N SER A 148 -8.97 21.01 -24.17
CA SER A 148 -9.09 21.58 -25.53
C SER A 148 -8.42 22.95 -25.67
N THR A 149 -8.18 23.66 -24.56
CA THR A 149 -7.44 24.91 -24.55
C THR A 149 -5.93 24.69 -24.55
N LEU A 150 -5.47 23.60 -23.94
CA LEU A 150 -4.04 23.33 -23.76
C LEU A 150 -3.42 22.51 -24.89
N TYR A 151 -4.19 21.59 -25.47
CA TYR A 151 -3.70 20.59 -26.43
C TYR A 151 -4.58 20.51 -27.67
N ASP A 152 -3.97 20.19 -28.80
CA ASP A 152 -4.70 19.78 -29.98
C ASP A 152 -5.25 18.35 -29.82
N GLU A 153 -6.03 17.89 -30.78
CA GLU A 153 -6.72 16.60 -30.71
C GLU A 153 -5.74 15.41 -30.65
N GLU A 154 -4.59 15.49 -31.33
CA GLU A 154 -3.59 14.43 -31.34
C GLU A 154 -2.89 14.31 -29.98
N GLU A 155 -2.47 15.43 -29.40
CA GLU A 155 -1.82 15.48 -28.10
C GLU A 155 -2.77 15.08 -26.99
N ARG A 156 -4.02 15.54 -27.06
CA ARG A 156 -5.10 15.15 -26.16
C ARG A 156 -5.28 13.62 -26.19
N HIS A 157 -5.39 13.03 -27.38
CA HIS A 157 -5.59 11.59 -27.50
C HIS A 157 -4.43 10.78 -26.90
N LYS A 158 -3.19 11.23 -27.05
CA LYS A 158 -2.02 10.61 -26.40
C LYS A 158 -2.11 10.65 -24.88
N LEU A 159 -2.54 11.78 -24.31
CA LEU A 159 -2.70 11.93 -22.88
C LEU A 159 -3.81 11.03 -22.33
N GLU A 160 -4.98 11.03 -22.96
CA GLU A 160 -6.12 10.19 -22.59
C GLU A 160 -5.81 8.70 -22.73
N TRP A 161 -5.06 8.34 -23.77
CA TRP A 161 -4.54 6.98 -23.91
C TRP A 161 -3.61 6.57 -22.75
N ALA A 162 -2.73 7.48 -22.30
CA ALA A 162 -1.85 7.22 -21.16
C ALA A 162 -2.65 7.01 -19.86
N ILE A 163 -3.66 7.86 -19.62
CA ILE A 163 -4.59 7.71 -18.48
C ILE A 163 -5.32 6.37 -18.57
N GLY A 164 -5.84 6.01 -19.74
CA GLY A 164 -6.49 4.73 -19.99
C GLY A 164 -5.56 3.53 -19.77
N ALA A 165 -4.29 3.64 -20.08
CA ALA A 165 -3.29 2.60 -19.84
C ALA A 165 -3.08 2.35 -18.35
N ILE A 166 -3.10 3.40 -17.52
CA ILE A 166 -3.04 3.27 -16.05
C ILE A 166 -4.29 2.56 -15.53
N VAL A 167 -5.49 3.04 -15.93
CA VAL A 167 -6.78 2.49 -15.49
C VAL A 167 -6.91 1.01 -15.82
N THR A 168 -6.48 0.60 -17.00
CA THR A 168 -6.58 -0.80 -17.47
C THR A 168 -5.43 -1.69 -17.00
N GLY A 169 -4.39 -1.13 -16.36
CA GLY A 169 -3.17 -1.85 -15.99
C GLY A 169 -2.29 -2.23 -17.19
N ALA A 170 -2.51 -1.63 -18.35
CA ALA A 170 -1.74 -1.88 -19.56
C ALA A 170 -0.29 -1.37 -19.48
N SER A 171 0.01 -0.50 -18.53
CA SER A 171 1.37 -0.01 -18.24
C SER A 171 2.37 -1.15 -18.09
N LYS A 172 1.96 -2.29 -17.53
CA LYS A 172 2.79 -3.51 -17.37
C LYS A 172 3.39 -4.03 -18.70
N THR A 173 2.70 -3.81 -19.80
CA THR A 173 3.10 -4.31 -21.12
C THR A 173 3.69 -3.24 -22.01
N LEU A 174 3.38 -1.98 -21.75
CA LEU A 174 3.81 -0.85 -22.59
C LEU A 174 5.28 -0.48 -22.39
N GLN A 175 5.78 -0.59 -21.16
CA GLN A 175 7.17 -0.26 -20.82
C GLN A 175 7.60 1.13 -21.35
N LYS A 176 6.77 2.14 -21.10
CA LYS A 176 6.97 3.51 -21.55
C LYS A 176 6.70 4.49 -20.43
N PHE A 177 7.23 5.68 -20.56
CA PHE A 177 6.86 6.84 -19.75
C PHE A 177 6.51 8.01 -20.67
N VAL A 178 5.68 8.91 -20.15
CA VAL A 178 5.24 10.11 -20.87
C VAL A 178 6.09 11.31 -20.46
N VAL A 179 6.53 12.11 -21.41
CA VAL A 179 7.21 13.37 -21.17
C VAL A 179 6.35 14.51 -21.68
N LEU A 180 5.92 15.39 -20.77
CA LEU A 180 5.26 16.64 -21.12
C LEU A 180 6.34 17.69 -21.41
N TYR A 181 6.55 17.99 -22.68
CA TYR A 181 7.55 18.96 -23.13
C TYR A 181 6.91 20.28 -23.57
N GLY A 182 7.53 21.39 -23.23
CA GLY A 182 7.05 22.72 -23.63
C GLY A 182 7.59 23.84 -22.74
N GLY A 183 7.40 25.08 -23.18
CA GLY A 183 7.79 26.28 -22.47
C GLY A 183 7.05 26.49 -21.13
N PRO A 184 7.45 27.48 -20.33
CA PRO A 184 6.69 27.87 -19.13
C PRO A 184 5.28 28.33 -19.51
N GLY A 185 4.29 28.06 -18.64
CA GLY A 185 2.90 28.49 -18.85
C GLY A 185 2.08 27.68 -19.85
N THR A 186 2.58 26.56 -20.37
CA THR A 186 1.86 25.68 -21.33
C THR A 186 0.97 24.61 -20.69
N GLY A 187 0.62 24.75 -19.41
CA GLY A 187 -0.34 23.89 -18.72
C GLY A 187 0.21 22.52 -18.27
N LYS A 188 1.52 22.23 -18.39
CA LYS A 188 2.11 20.95 -17.96
C LYS A 188 1.78 20.59 -16.52
N SER A 189 2.01 21.53 -15.59
CA SER A 189 1.71 21.32 -14.17
C SER A 189 0.22 21.16 -13.90
N THR A 190 -0.64 21.83 -14.68
CA THR A 190 -2.10 21.66 -14.57
C THR A 190 -2.49 20.23 -14.91
N VAL A 191 -1.94 19.66 -15.98
CA VAL A 191 -2.22 18.28 -16.36
C VAL A 191 -1.67 17.29 -15.33
N LEU A 192 -0.45 17.50 -14.83
CA LEU A 192 0.12 16.63 -13.78
C LEU A 192 -0.72 16.67 -12.50
N ASN A 193 -1.26 17.85 -12.12
CA ASN A 193 -2.16 17.95 -10.97
C ASN A 193 -3.48 17.21 -11.21
N ILE A 194 -4.06 17.30 -12.42
CA ILE A 194 -5.26 16.51 -12.77
C ILE A 194 -4.97 15.01 -12.63
N ILE A 195 -3.81 14.54 -13.11
CA ILE A 195 -3.41 13.14 -12.97
C ILE A 195 -3.23 12.76 -11.50
N GLN A 196 -2.64 13.62 -10.67
CA GLN A 196 -2.50 13.38 -9.23
C GLN A 196 -3.87 13.24 -8.54
N ASP A 197 -4.82 14.15 -8.86
CA ASP A 197 -6.17 14.12 -8.31
C ASP A 197 -6.94 12.86 -8.76
N LEU A 198 -6.81 12.48 -10.06
CA LEU A 198 -7.41 11.26 -10.59
C LEU A 198 -6.89 9.99 -9.92
N PHE A 199 -5.63 9.95 -9.55
CA PHE A 199 -4.99 8.76 -8.98
C PHE A 199 -4.57 8.98 -7.52
N GLU A 200 -5.37 9.74 -6.77
CA GLU A 200 -5.09 9.99 -5.35
C GLU A 200 -4.86 8.68 -4.57
N GLY A 201 -3.76 8.64 -3.82
CA GLY A 201 -3.33 7.43 -3.10
C GLY A 201 -2.58 6.41 -3.97
N TYR A 202 -2.64 6.47 -5.30
CA TYR A 202 -1.94 5.58 -6.21
C TYR A 202 -0.77 6.22 -6.95
N TYR A 203 -0.49 7.49 -6.70
CA TYR A 203 0.67 8.15 -7.28
C TYR A 203 1.80 8.35 -6.27
N SER A 204 3.00 8.55 -6.77
CA SER A 204 4.16 9.00 -6.02
C SER A 204 4.97 10.02 -6.80
N VAL A 205 5.57 10.96 -6.10
CA VAL A 205 6.49 11.92 -6.70
C VAL A 205 7.91 11.41 -6.49
N PHE A 206 8.72 11.42 -7.54
CA PHE A 206 10.10 10.95 -7.50
C PHE A 206 11.07 11.96 -8.11
N ASP A 207 12.35 11.75 -7.89
CA ASP A 207 13.42 12.51 -8.52
C ASP A 207 14.25 11.59 -9.44
N ALA A 208 14.11 11.76 -10.75
CA ALA A 208 14.85 10.97 -11.72
C ALA A 208 16.37 11.18 -11.63
N LYS A 209 16.83 12.36 -11.17
CA LYS A 209 18.23 12.62 -10.92
C LYS A 209 18.76 11.78 -9.75
N ALA A 210 17.95 11.58 -8.70
CA ALA A 210 18.28 10.67 -7.62
C ALA A 210 18.33 9.21 -8.10
N LEU A 211 17.41 8.79 -8.98
CA LEU A 211 17.47 7.46 -9.59
C LEU A 211 18.74 7.24 -10.41
N GLY A 212 19.21 8.26 -11.14
CA GLY A 212 20.43 8.23 -11.95
C GLY A 212 21.74 8.43 -11.18
N SER A 213 21.69 8.54 -9.88
CA SER A 213 22.89 8.75 -9.03
C SER A 213 23.34 7.47 -8.35
N ALA A 214 24.59 7.07 -8.54
CA ALA A 214 25.20 5.92 -7.86
C ALA A 214 25.19 6.06 -6.33
N ASN A 215 25.20 7.29 -5.82
CA ASN A 215 25.27 7.59 -4.38
C ASN A 215 23.90 7.67 -3.70
N ALA A 216 22.80 7.65 -4.46
CA ALA A 216 21.46 7.72 -3.90
C ALA A 216 20.95 6.33 -3.50
N GLN A 217 21.28 5.90 -2.28
CA GLN A 217 20.92 4.59 -1.73
C GLN A 217 19.40 4.39 -1.57
N PHE A 218 18.67 5.49 -1.34
CA PHE A 218 17.22 5.48 -1.05
C PHE A 218 16.38 6.03 -2.20
N ALA A 219 16.93 6.10 -3.43
CA ALA A 219 16.23 6.64 -4.59
C ALA A 219 14.92 5.91 -4.94
N LEU A 220 14.75 4.67 -4.51
CA LEU A 220 13.55 3.85 -4.70
C LEU A 220 12.53 3.98 -3.56
N GLU A 221 12.80 4.76 -2.51
CA GLU A 221 11.87 4.94 -1.39
C GLU A 221 10.50 5.48 -1.81
N PRO A 222 10.36 6.42 -2.76
CA PRO A 222 9.06 6.87 -3.25
C PRO A 222 8.19 5.76 -3.87
N PHE A 223 8.80 4.66 -4.31
CA PHE A 223 8.11 3.54 -4.94
C PHE A 223 7.66 2.44 -3.95
N LYS A 224 7.99 2.57 -2.66
CA LYS A 224 7.64 1.55 -1.64
C LYS A 224 6.14 1.34 -1.47
N SER A 225 5.33 2.38 -1.71
CA SER A 225 3.87 2.32 -1.66
C SER A 225 3.24 1.64 -2.88
N ASN A 226 4.04 1.08 -3.79
CA ASN A 226 3.63 0.51 -5.06
C ASN A 226 2.72 1.46 -5.84
N PRO A 227 3.18 2.69 -6.17
CA PRO A 227 2.38 3.62 -6.94
C PRO A 227 2.11 3.06 -8.32
N LEU A 228 0.91 3.28 -8.85
CA LEU A 228 0.59 2.99 -10.25
C LEU A 228 1.01 4.13 -11.18
N VAL A 229 1.24 5.32 -10.62
CA VAL A 229 1.71 6.50 -11.34
C VAL A 229 2.91 7.09 -10.61
N ALA A 230 4.01 7.29 -11.31
CA ALA A 230 5.20 7.96 -10.79
C ALA A 230 5.39 9.29 -11.52
N ILE A 231 5.40 10.40 -10.79
CA ILE A 231 5.40 11.75 -11.35
C ILE A 231 6.68 12.49 -10.95
N GLN A 232 7.25 13.18 -11.94
CA GLN A 232 8.28 14.19 -11.70
C GLN A 232 7.84 15.52 -12.32
N HIS A 233 7.72 16.57 -11.48
CA HIS A 233 7.24 17.88 -11.94
C HIS A 233 8.26 18.65 -12.78
N ASP A 234 9.50 18.72 -12.34
CA ASP A 234 10.56 19.48 -13.00
C ASP A 234 11.78 18.57 -13.29
N GLY A 235 11.65 17.77 -14.35
CA GLY A 235 12.66 16.80 -14.73
C GLY A 235 13.70 17.37 -15.70
N ASP A 236 14.95 17.45 -15.30
CA ASP A 236 16.08 17.62 -16.23
C ASP A 236 16.69 16.24 -16.53
N LEU A 237 16.11 15.56 -17.52
CA LEU A 237 16.57 14.23 -17.96
C LEU A 237 17.96 14.28 -18.62
N SER A 238 18.45 15.48 -19.03
CA SER A 238 19.77 15.63 -19.64
C SER A 238 20.94 15.42 -18.68
N ARG A 239 20.67 15.41 -17.37
CA ARG A 239 21.67 15.26 -16.30
C ARG A 239 21.62 13.92 -15.57
N ILE A 240 20.96 12.93 -16.12
CA ILE A 240 20.96 11.58 -15.57
C ILE A 240 22.28 10.91 -16.01
N GLU A 241 23.15 10.63 -15.04
CA GLU A 241 24.47 10.00 -15.29
C GLU A 241 24.32 8.51 -15.65
N ASP A 242 23.35 7.82 -15.00
CA ASP A 242 23.08 6.41 -15.22
C ASP A 242 21.56 6.15 -15.30
N ASN A 243 21.10 5.72 -16.46
CA ASN A 243 19.71 5.43 -16.72
C ASN A 243 19.27 4.02 -16.28
N THR A 244 20.16 3.19 -15.75
CA THR A 244 19.88 1.78 -15.45
C THR A 244 18.68 1.61 -14.53
N ARG A 245 18.63 2.33 -13.42
CA ARG A 245 17.50 2.21 -12.47
C ARG A 245 16.19 2.74 -13.06
N LEU A 246 16.22 3.84 -13.81
CA LEU A 246 15.05 4.37 -14.49
C LEU A 246 14.52 3.36 -15.50
N ASN A 247 15.40 2.78 -16.30
CA ASN A 247 15.04 1.75 -17.26
C ASN A 247 14.45 0.52 -16.59
N SER A 248 15.03 0.06 -15.48
CA SER A 248 14.51 -1.08 -14.71
C SER A 248 13.14 -0.80 -14.10
N VAL A 249 12.88 0.43 -13.64
CA VAL A 249 11.53 0.84 -13.16
C VAL A 249 10.53 0.79 -14.32
N VAL A 250 10.87 1.39 -15.47
CA VAL A 250 10.01 1.44 -16.67
C VAL A 250 9.78 0.06 -17.28
N SER A 251 10.79 -0.83 -17.21
CA SER A 251 10.70 -2.21 -17.70
C SER A 251 10.07 -3.16 -16.70
N HIS A 252 9.68 -2.67 -15.51
CA HIS A 252 9.08 -3.45 -14.44
C HIS A 252 9.94 -4.65 -14.01
N GLU A 253 11.24 -4.45 -13.91
CA GLU A 253 12.19 -5.46 -13.46
C GLU A 253 12.21 -5.60 -11.93
N TRP A 254 12.68 -6.75 -11.45
CA TRP A 254 12.94 -6.93 -10.03
C TRP A 254 14.15 -6.13 -9.59
N MET A 255 13.98 -5.29 -8.59
CA MET A 255 15.01 -4.41 -8.06
C MET A 255 15.17 -4.61 -6.57
N THR A 256 16.40 -4.46 -6.06
CA THR A 256 16.67 -4.43 -4.63
C THR A 256 16.33 -3.05 -4.07
N VAL A 257 15.45 -3.02 -3.10
CA VAL A 257 15.02 -1.80 -2.40
C VAL A 257 15.73 -1.70 -1.06
N ASN A 258 16.29 -0.52 -0.80
CA ASN A 258 16.86 -0.16 0.48
C ASN A 258 15.94 0.83 1.19
N GLU A 259 15.53 0.52 2.39
CA GLU A 259 14.84 1.43 3.29
C GLU A 259 15.71 1.74 4.50
N LYS A 260 15.58 2.97 5.02
CA LYS A 260 16.34 3.36 6.20
C LYS A 260 15.96 2.49 7.41
N HIS A 261 16.95 1.90 8.04
CA HIS A 261 16.80 1.02 9.22
C HIS A 261 16.02 -0.29 8.99
N LYS A 262 15.83 -0.73 7.75
CA LYS A 262 15.20 -2.02 7.42
C LYS A 262 16.13 -2.93 6.63
N ALA A 263 15.82 -4.22 6.64
CA ALA A 263 16.49 -5.19 5.77
C ALA A 263 16.15 -4.91 4.30
N GLN A 264 17.12 -5.13 3.42
CA GLN A 264 16.90 -5.04 1.97
C GLN A 264 15.90 -6.09 1.52
N TYR A 265 15.06 -5.74 0.58
CA TYR A 265 14.13 -6.67 -0.05
C TYR A 265 14.06 -6.42 -1.56
N ASN A 266 13.60 -7.43 -2.30
CA ASN A 266 13.37 -7.29 -3.72
C ASN A 266 11.92 -6.90 -3.98
N ASN A 267 11.72 -5.95 -4.87
CA ASN A 267 10.40 -5.54 -5.32
C ASN A 267 10.40 -5.30 -6.84
N ARG A 268 9.22 -5.36 -7.42
CA ARG A 268 8.96 -5.02 -8.81
C ARG A 268 7.86 -3.96 -8.83
N PHE A 269 8.19 -2.80 -9.38
CA PHE A 269 7.24 -1.69 -9.47
C PHE A 269 6.47 -1.76 -10.77
N VAL A 270 5.17 -1.49 -10.72
CA VAL A 270 4.27 -1.49 -11.87
C VAL A 270 3.66 -0.11 -11.97
N CYS A 271 4.48 0.88 -12.30
CA CYS A 271 4.04 2.28 -12.46
C CYS A 271 4.19 2.76 -13.90
N PHE A 272 3.40 3.79 -14.23
CA PHE A 272 3.45 4.51 -15.52
C PHE A 272 4.14 5.84 -15.33
#